data_fac6cd959191a07b8cbe087ab2940ca8
#
_entry.id   fac6cd959191a07b8cbe087ab2940ca8
#
_cell.length_a   1.000
_cell.length_b   1.000
_cell.length_c   1.000
_cell.angle_alpha   90.00
_cell.angle_beta   90.00
_cell.angle_gamma   90.00
#
_symmetry.space_group_name_H-M   'P 1'
#
loop_
_entity.id
_entity.type
_entity.pdbx_description
1 polymer ?
#
loop_
_entity_poly.entity_id
_entity_poly.type
_entity_poly.pdbx_seq_one_letter_code
_entity_poly.pdbx_strand_id
1 'polypeptide(L)'
;MAQGKRPQRGGDYQGKPKRVNESHSKTPRSHDQKSAGQQRPVRARGQQSRDVQRTTQSQAAPRRRDVHVAEGNYIEGRRAAFEALRTGFPIKRALIAQGVEGEPAIRELLAGLGEAGVNVKSVPRAQLDAISSHGAHQGIVFEVGRFPYADLSDIIAAAPADRPALVVVLDHVTDAGNYGAIVRSAEVVGASGVVIPNKRAAEVTVATYKTSAGAIMHLPIAQVPNIARALEDLKSAGFWVGGATEHATDVCWDAPFEGRVALVMGSEGDGISRLVLDTCDFTTKLPQLGQTESLNVAQAATALCFEWLRRNRTTLVDAPAMGE
;
A
#
# COMPACT_ATOMS: atom_id res chain seq x y z
N MET A 1 -61.58 11.87 -19.82
CA MET A 1 -61.74 13.16 -20.51
C MET A 1 -60.83 14.18 -19.84
N ALA A 2 -59.97 14.70 -20.55
CA ALA A 2 -59.33 15.99 -20.70
C ALA A 2 -57.80 15.81 -20.99
N GLN A 3 -57.56 16.03 -22.26
CA GLN A 3 -56.25 16.23 -22.86
C GLN A 3 -55.74 17.66 -22.57
N GLY A 4 -54.45 17.85 -22.38
CA GLY A 4 -53.83 19.15 -22.29
C GLY A 4 -52.34 19.09 -22.70
N LYS A 5 -52.12 19.21 -23.94
CA LYS A 5 -51.16 19.91 -24.81
C LYS A 5 -49.78 20.32 -24.24
N ARG A 6 -48.76 19.86 -24.97
CA ARG A 6 -47.38 20.42 -25.08
C ARG A 6 -47.40 21.82 -25.68
N PRO A 7 -46.36 22.62 -25.48
CA PRO A 7 -45.80 23.39 -26.59
C PRO A 7 -44.36 23.08 -26.92
N GLN A 8 -44.09 22.95 -28.21
CA GLN A 8 -42.80 23.08 -28.90
C GLN A 8 -42.45 24.54 -29.12
N ARG A 9 -41.16 24.83 -29.15
CA ARG A 9 -40.41 25.81 -30.00
C ARG A 9 -39.00 25.88 -29.40
N GLY A 10 -37.91 25.65 -30.09
CA GLY A 10 -37.47 26.00 -31.41
C GLY A 10 -36.59 27.23 -31.32
N GLY A 11 -35.27 27.07 -31.60
CA GLY A 11 -34.36 28.22 -31.66
C GLY A 11 -32.93 27.75 -31.91
N ASP A 12 -32.59 27.59 -33.19
CA ASP A 12 -31.24 27.41 -33.70
C ASP A 12 -30.33 28.58 -33.31
N TYR A 13 -29.08 28.29 -32.91
CA TYR A 13 -27.97 29.21 -33.07
C TYR A 13 -26.74 28.49 -33.60
N GLN A 14 -26.52 28.63 -34.89
CA GLN A 14 -25.27 28.34 -35.56
C GLN A 14 -24.29 29.49 -35.31
N GLY A 15 -23.05 29.16 -34.95
CA GLY A 15 -21.95 30.08 -34.88
C GLY A 15 -20.62 29.35 -34.98
N LYS A 16 -20.09 29.15 -36.17
CA LYS A 16 -18.76 28.63 -36.45
C LYS A 16 -17.67 29.67 -36.17
N PRO A 17 -16.46 29.23 -35.78
CA PRO A 17 -15.35 30.08 -35.39
C PRO A 17 -14.55 30.53 -36.59
N LYS A 18 -14.04 31.78 -36.53
CA LYS A 18 -13.06 32.34 -37.46
C LYS A 18 -11.65 31.89 -37.06
N ARG A 19 -10.99 31.28 -38.03
CA ARG A 19 -9.52 31.20 -38.13
C ARG A 19 -8.94 32.58 -38.35
N VAL A 20 -7.85 32.88 -37.66
CA VAL A 20 -6.90 33.93 -38.12
C VAL A 20 -5.52 33.29 -38.12
N ASN A 21 -4.93 33.38 -39.28
CA ASN A 21 -3.64 32.86 -39.71
C ASN A 21 -2.53 33.89 -39.45
N GLU A 22 -1.33 33.33 -39.22
CA GLU A 22 -0.02 33.77 -39.73
C GLU A 22 0.56 35.16 -39.43
N SER A 23 1.79 35.13 -38.86
CA SER A 23 2.96 35.58 -39.62
C SER A 23 4.25 35.31 -38.86
N HIS A 24 5.07 34.54 -39.39
CA HIS A 24 6.48 34.59 -39.81
C HIS A 24 7.27 35.83 -39.37
N SER A 25 8.41 35.63 -38.68
CA SER A 25 9.66 36.29 -39.02
C SER A 25 10.89 35.58 -38.42
N LYS A 26 11.67 35.25 -39.22
CA LYS A 26 13.02 34.83 -39.55
C LYS A 26 14.11 35.44 -38.66
N THR A 27 15.06 34.57 -38.36
CA THR A 27 16.46 34.83 -37.98
C THR A 27 17.16 35.87 -38.86
N PRO A 28 18.30 36.48 -38.40
CA PRO A 28 19.57 35.97 -38.93
C PRO A 28 20.74 35.86 -37.95
N ARG A 29 21.69 35.02 -38.40
CA ARG A 29 23.07 34.82 -37.94
C ARG A 29 23.97 35.99 -38.32
N SER A 30 25.09 36.20 -37.55
CA SER A 30 26.45 36.53 -38.02
C SER A 30 27.35 36.52 -36.78
N HIS A 31 28.35 35.71 -36.74
CA HIS A 31 29.69 35.73 -37.29
C HIS A 31 30.64 36.74 -36.65
N ASP A 32 31.70 36.08 -36.05
CA ASP A 32 33.14 36.38 -36.10
C ASP A 32 33.68 37.53 -35.22
N GLN A 33 34.80 37.44 -34.56
CA GLN A 33 36.14 36.95 -34.81
C GLN A 33 37.06 37.24 -33.60
N LYS A 34 37.95 36.28 -33.27
CA LYS A 34 39.38 36.36 -33.02
C LYS A 34 40.04 37.57 -32.35
N SER A 35 40.84 37.28 -31.28
CA SER A 35 42.35 37.38 -31.24
C SER A 35 42.80 37.33 -29.78
N ALA A 36 43.57 36.39 -29.35
CA ALA A 36 45.01 36.29 -29.40
C ALA A 36 45.76 37.35 -28.53
N GLY A 37 46.49 36.88 -27.54
CA GLY A 37 47.44 37.69 -26.78
C GLY A 37 48.10 36.90 -25.64
N GLN A 38 49.22 36.26 -25.96
CA GLN A 38 50.20 35.67 -25.05
C GLN A 38 50.79 36.71 -24.10
N GLN A 39 51.17 36.30 -22.88
CA GLN A 39 52.56 36.45 -22.40
C GLN A 39 52.68 35.92 -20.93
N ARG A 40 53.58 34.94 -20.75
CA ARG A 40 54.40 34.73 -19.56
C ARG A 40 55.67 35.54 -19.80
N PRO A 41 56.62 35.73 -18.86
CA PRO A 41 56.88 35.10 -17.57
C PRO A 41 57.26 36.10 -16.44
N VAL A 42 57.63 35.67 -15.21
CA VAL A 42 58.96 35.75 -14.59
C VAL A 42 58.93 35.28 -13.13
N ARG A 43 59.97 34.50 -12.79
CA ARG A 43 60.34 33.97 -11.47
C ARG A 43 60.74 35.06 -10.48
N ALA A 44 60.46 34.81 -9.20
CA ALA A 44 61.37 35.20 -8.12
C ALA A 44 61.24 34.25 -6.92
N ARG A 45 62.39 33.88 -6.43
CA ARG A 45 62.79 33.01 -5.36
C ARG A 45 62.44 33.53 -3.97
N GLY A 46 62.07 32.59 -3.05
CA GLY A 46 62.79 32.52 -1.76
C GLY A 46 62.05 33.02 -0.56
N GLN A 47 61.57 32.17 0.32
CA GLN A 47 62.19 31.98 1.63
C GLN A 47 61.40 30.97 2.47
N GLN A 48 62.13 30.09 3.10
CA GLN A 48 61.71 29.09 4.05
C GLN A 48 61.19 29.73 5.34
N SER A 49 60.09 29.20 5.87
CA SER A 49 59.92 29.13 7.32
C SER A 49 58.97 28.02 7.73
N ARG A 50 59.60 27.04 8.30
CA ARG A 50 59.21 26.18 9.44
C ARG A 50 57.77 25.64 9.52
N ASP A 51 57.74 24.34 9.36
CA ASP A 51 56.74 23.38 9.82
C ASP A 51 56.18 23.71 11.21
N VAL A 52 54.83 23.78 11.29
CA VAL A 52 54.08 23.36 12.45
C VAL A 52 53.05 22.38 11.93
N GLN A 53 53.36 21.12 12.01
CA GLN A 53 52.44 20.02 11.85
C GLN A 53 51.37 20.11 12.95
N ARG A 54 50.20 20.65 12.62
CA ARG A 54 48.99 20.49 13.39
C ARG A 54 48.28 19.25 12.81
N THR A 55 48.54 18.12 13.42
CA THR A 55 47.76 16.89 13.28
C THR A 55 46.35 17.14 13.76
N THR A 56 45.47 17.58 12.86
CA THR A 56 44.01 17.45 13.05
C THR A 56 43.68 15.98 12.78
N GLN A 57 43.66 15.20 13.85
CA GLN A 57 42.93 13.92 13.85
C GLN A 57 41.47 14.22 13.55
N SER A 58 41.11 14.06 12.28
CA SER A 58 39.73 13.89 11.86
C SER A 58 39.22 12.60 12.52
N GLN A 59 38.50 12.73 13.60
CA GLN A 59 37.70 11.63 14.13
C GLN A 59 36.63 11.33 13.08
N ALA A 60 36.94 10.33 12.24
CA ALA A 60 35.95 9.72 11.37
C ALA A 60 34.81 9.21 12.26
N ALA A 61 33.62 9.75 12.04
CA ALA A 61 32.40 9.22 12.64
C ALA A 61 32.35 7.71 12.41
N PRO A 62 31.94 6.92 13.39
CA PRO A 62 31.91 5.47 13.25
C PRO A 62 30.99 5.14 12.07
N ARG A 63 31.57 4.51 11.04
CA ARG A 63 30.81 3.90 9.95
C ARG A 63 29.77 3.00 10.60
N ARG A 64 28.49 3.31 10.39
CA ARG A 64 27.39 2.40 10.70
C ARG A 64 27.75 1.08 10.03
N ARG A 65 28.11 0.09 10.83
CA ARG A 65 28.18 -1.28 10.37
C ARG A 65 26.79 -1.60 9.86
N ASP A 66 26.69 -1.97 8.60
CA ASP A 66 25.51 -2.64 8.07
C ASP A 66 25.29 -3.88 8.94
N VAL A 67 24.45 -3.73 9.94
CA VAL A 67 23.99 -4.86 10.74
C VAL A 67 23.11 -5.64 9.77
N HIS A 68 23.59 -6.76 9.27
CA HIS A 68 22.78 -7.76 8.63
C HIS A 68 21.60 -8.00 9.58
N VAL A 69 20.43 -7.43 9.24
CA VAL A 69 19.18 -7.79 9.85
C VAL A 69 19.04 -9.28 9.57
N ALA A 70 19.13 -10.09 10.60
CA ALA A 70 18.94 -11.52 10.45
C ALA A 70 17.62 -11.71 9.71
N GLU A 71 17.61 -12.55 8.66
CA GLU A 71 16.41 -12.94 7.91
C GLU A 71 15.42 -13.61 8.86
N GLY A 72 14.73 -12.82 9.64
CA GLY A 72 13.72 -13.25 10.60
C GLY A 72 12.43 -12.47 10.37
N ASN A 73 11.32 -13.17 10.35
CA ASN A 73 10.03 -12.51 10.36
C ASN A 73 9.77 -12.01 11.78
N TYR A 74 9.62 -10.70 11.92
CA TYR A 74 9.41 -10.05 13.21
C TYR A 74 8.12 -9.25 13.18
N ILE A 75 7.42 -9.23 14.31
CA ILE A 75 6.34 -8.30 14.60
C ILE A 75 6.89 -7.30 15.61
N GLU A 76 6.87 -6.01 15.30
CA GLU A 76 7.37 -4.95 16.16
C GLU A 76 6.26 -3.96 16.56
N GLY A 77 6.37 -3.47 17.80
CA GLY A 77 5.45 -2.49 18.37
C GLY A 77 4.26 -3.11 19.08
N ARG A 78 3.76 -2.36 20.07
CA ARG A 78 2.77 -2.89 21.05
C ARG A 78 1.44 -3.26 20.40
N ARG A 79 0.94 -2.44 19.49
CA ARG A 79 -0.37 -2.70 18.84
C ARG A 79 -0.34 -4.00 18.05
N ALA A 80 0.66 -4.22 17.19
CA ALA A 80 0.80 -5.43 16.43
C ALA A 80 1.05 -6.65 17.33
N ALA A 81 1.77 -6.47 18.45
CA ALA A 81 1.98 -7.52 19.46
C ALA A 81 0.68 -7.94 20.15
N PHE A 82 -0.19 -7.01 20.53
CA PHE A 82 -1.52 -7.31 21.07
C PHE A 82 -2.38 -8.08 20.07
N GLU A 83 -2.39 -7.65 18.80
CA GLU A 83 -3.15 -8.34 17.76
C GLU A 83 -2.63 -9.77 17.54
N ALA A 84 -1.32 -9.98 17.55
CA ALA A 84 -0.74 -11.31 17.43
C ALA A 84 -1.19 -12.26 18.57
N LEU A 85 -1.25 -11.76 19.80
CA LEU A 85 -1.76 -12.55 20.93
C LEU A 85 -3.26 -12.83 20.79
N ARG A 86 -4.04 -11.81 20.43
CA ARG A 86 -5.49 -11.89 20.33
C ARG A 86 -5.97 -12.87 19.26
N THR A 87 -5.21 -12.97 18.16
CA THR A 87 -5.51 -13.88 17.04
C THR A 87 -4.91 -15.28 17.22
N GLY A 88 -4.13 -15.51 18.28
CA GLY A 88 -3.38 -16.77 18.41
C GLY A 88 -2.30 -16.93 17.33
N PHE A 89 -1.77 -15.82 16.79
CA PHE A 89 -0.74 -15.87 15.76
C PHE A 89 0.50 -16.62 16.27
N PRO A 90 1.13 -17.50 15.49
CA PRO A 90 2.22 -18.34 15.95
C PRO A 90 3.49 -17.53 16.26
N ILE A 91 3.73 -17.30 17.54
CA ILE A 91 4.89 -16.59 18.09
C ILE A 91 5.93 -17.60 18.54
N LYS A 92 7.15 -17.53 17.98
CA LYS A 92 8.27 -18.38 18.37
C LYS A 92 8.89 -17.92 19.69
N ARG A 93 9.06 -16.62 19.84
CA ARG A 93 9.72 -15.98 20.97
C ARG A 93 9.37 -14.50 21.04
N ALA A 94 9.27 -13.96 22.27
CA ALA A 94 9.15 -12.54 22.51
C ALA A 94 10.45 -11.96 23.07
N LEU A 95 10.90 -10.83 22.54
CA LEU A 95 12.03 -10.04 23.03
C LEU A 95 11.48 -8.74 23.62
N ILE A 96 11.86 -8.44 24.86
CA ILE A 96 11.41 -7.25 25.59
C ILE A 96 12.63 -6.45 26.04
N ALA A 97 12.61 -5.14 25.84
CA ALA A 97 13.68 -4.26 26.30
C ALA A 97 13.75 -4.25 27.83
N GLN A 98 14.96 -4.30 28.36
CA GLN A 98 15.18 -4.12 29.81
C GLN A 98 14.66 -2.76 30.27
N GLY A 99 14.01 -2.75 31.44
CA GLY A 99 13.52 -1.54 32.10
C GLY A 99 12.12 -1.07 31.66
N VAL A 100 11.44 -1.78 30.72
CA VAL A 100 10.05 -1.45 30.32
C VAL A 100 9.01 -2.37 30.95
N GLU A 101 9.42 -3.37 31.70
CA GLU A 101 8.56 -4.42 32.29
C GLU A 101 7.48 -3.84 33.22
N GLY A 102 7.74 -2.67 33.81
CA GLY A 102 6.81 -1.94 34.67
C GLY A 102 5.71 -1.19 33.96
N GLU A 103 5.81 -1.00 32.62
CA GLU A 103 4.80 -0.27 31.86
C GLU A 103 3.50 -1.08 31.72
N PRO A 104 2.31 -0.45 31.90
CA PRO A 104 1.02 -1.17 31.90
C PRO A 104 0.82 -2.06 30.67
N ALA A 105 1.05 -1.51 29.47
CA ALA A 105 0.88 -2.26 28.21
C ALA A 105 1.86 -3.44 28.08
N ILE A 106 3.09 -3.31 28.59
CA ILE A 106 4.07 -4.40 28.57
C ILE A 106 3.67 -5.48 29.57
N ARG A 107 3.17 -5.12 30.76
CA ARG A 107 2.68 -6.10 31.76
C ARG A 107 1.52 -6.91 31.21
N GLU A 108 0.58 -6.28 30.52
CA GLU A 108 -0.54 -6.95 29.86
C GLU A 108 -0.05 -7.93 28.79
N LEU A 109 0.88 -7.49 27.92
CA LEU A 109 1.51 -8.36 26.92
C LEU A 109 2.26 -9.53 27.56
N LEU A 110 2.98 -9.30 28.66
CA LEU A 110 3.68 -10.37 29.41
C LEU A 110 2.71 -11.41 29.98
N ALA A 111 1.57 -10.97 30.50
CA ALA A 111 0.53 -11.88 30.99
C ALA A 111 -0.02 -12.74 29.85
N GLY A 112 -0.42 -12.15 28.72
CA GLY A 112 -0.91 -12.88 27.55
C GLY A 112 0.14 -13.83 26.94
N LEU A 113 1.43 -13.44 26.92
CA LEU A 113 2.51 -14.31 26.49
C LEU A 113 2.69 -15.52 27.43
N GLY A 114 2.52 -15.32 28.74
CA GLY A 114 2.57 -16.38 29.74
C GLY A 114 1.42 -17.39 29.57
N GLU A 115 0.20 -16.90 29.35
CA GLU A 115 -0.98 -17.71 29.04
C GLU A 115 -0.81 -18.52 27.74
N ALA A 116 -0.20 -17.89 26.72
CA ALA A 116 0.09 -18.53 25.43
C ALA A 116 1.32 -19.45 25.45
N GLY A 117 2.04 -19.57 26.60
CA GLY A 117 3.24 -20.40 26.74
C GLY A 117 4.43 -19.93 25.91
N VAL A 118 4.46 -18.65 25.52
CA VAL A 118 5.52 -18.09 24.68
C VAL A 118 6.75 -17.75 25.50
N ASN A 119 7.93 -18.18 25.05
CA ASN A 119 9.19 -17.84 25.69
C ASN A 119 9.49 -16.35 25.56
N VAL A 120 9.68 -15.68 26.70
CA VAL A 120 10.02 -14.26 26.78
C VAL A 120 11.48 -14.08 27.21
N LYS A 121 12.21 -13.25 26.48
CA LYS A 121 13.59 -12.88 26.80
C LYS A 121 13.73 -11.37 26.98
N SER A 122 14.19 -10.95 28.17
CA SER A 122 14.57 -9.55 28.42
C SER A 122 15.96 -9.30 27.82
N VAL A 123 16.10 -8.24 27.02
CA VAL A 123 17.31 -7.90 26.26
C VAL A 123 17.63 -6.40 26.36
N PRO A 124 18.90 -6.00 26.21
CA PRO A 124 19.25 -4.60 26.08
C PRO A 124 18.49 -3.93 24.92
N ARG A 125 18.04 -2.67 25.12
CA ARG A 125 17.29 -1.90 24.08
C ARG A 125 18.03 -1.87 22.74
N ALA A 126 19.38 -1.72 22.78
CA ALA A 126 20.20 -1.73 21.57
C ALA A 126 20.08 -3.01 20.72
N GLN A 127 19.73 -4.14 21.36
CA GLN A 127 19.48 -5.38 20.62
C GLN A 127 18.14 -5.30 19.85
N LEU A 128 17.12 -4.69 20.41
CA LEU A 128 15.86 -4.44 19.69
C LEU A 128 16.05 -3.41 18.58
N ASP A 129 16.81 -2.35 18.83
CA ASP A 129 17.15 -1.34 17.83
C ASP A 129 17.91 -1.95 16.62
N ALA A 130 18.71 -2.99 16.85
CA ALA A 130 19.42 -3.70 15.79
C ALA A 130 18.54 -4.62 14.93
N ILE A 131 17.42 -5.08 15.48
CA ILE A 131 16.44 -5.95 14.80
C ILE A 131 15.38 -5.07 14.10
N SER A 132 14.99 -3.98 14.74
CA SER A 132 13.94 -3.07 14.25
C SER A 132 14.44 -2.28 13.05
N SER A 133 13.68 -2.31 11.96
CA SER A 133 14.03 -1.57 10.75
C SER A 133 14.00 -0.05 10.91
N HIS A 134 13.27 0.49 11.92
CA HIS A 134 13.05 1.92 12.11
C HIS A 134 13.02 2.37 13.57
N GLY A 135 13.51 1.56 14.51
CA GLY A 135 13.49 1.88 15.96
C GLY A 135 12.06 2.01 16.56
N ALA A 136 11.04 1.55 15.84
CA ALA A 136 9.63 1.69 16.23
C ALA A 136 9.10 0.52 17.09
N HIS A 137 9.98 -0.32 17.63
CA HIS A 137 9.63 -1.51 18.40
C HIS A 137 8.90 -1.22 19.73
N GLN A 138 8.93 0.01 20.24
CA GLN A 138 8.24 0.41 21.49
C GLN A 138 8.54 -0.52 22.70
N GLY A 139 9.75 -1.08 22.72
CA GLY A 139 10.21 -1.98 23.79
C GLY A 139 9.85 -3.46 23.59
N ILE A 140 9.20 -3.85 22.50
CA ILE A 140 8.81 -5.25 22.27
C ILE A 140 8.96 -5.66 20.80
N VAL A 141 9.44 -6.88 20.56
CA VAL A 141 9.55 -7.53 19.26
C VAL A 141 9.20 -9.02 19.42
N PHE A 142 8.32 -9.52 18.58
CA PHE A 142 8.03 -10.94 18.48
C PHE A 142 8.77 -11.55 17.28
N GLU A 143 9.48 -12.63 17.52
CA GLU A 143 9.99 -13.49 16.45
C GLU A 143 8.89 -14.48 16.06
N VAL A 144 8.52 -14.46 14.77
CA VAL A 144 7.44 -15.30 14.23
C VAL A 144 7.96 -16.22 13.12
N GLY A 145 7.12 -17.16 12.70
CA GLY A 145 7.39 -18.01 11.55
C GLY A 145 7.17 -17.29 10.20
N ARG A 146 7.14 -18.07 9.14
CA ARG A 146 6.62 -17.58 7.85
C ARG A 146 5.14 -17.23 8.03
N PHE A 147 4.69 -16.21 7.32
CA PHE A 147 3.27 -15.86 7.32
C PHE A 147 2.44 -17.04 6.79
N PRO A 148 1.35 -17.42 7.47
CA PRO A 148 0.49 -18.53 7.06
C PRO A 148 -0.46 -18.04 5.95
N TYR A 149 -0.03 -18.14 4.68
CA TYR A 149 -0.92 -17.85 3.55
C TYR A 149 -2.02 -18.90 3.48
N ALA A 150 -3.24 -18.45 3.16
CA ALA A 150 -4.39 -19.29 2.90
C ALA A 150 -4.43 -19.75 1.44
N ASP A 151 -5.21 -20.77 1.16
CA ASP A 151 -5.59 -21.12 -0.21
C ASP A 151 -6.76 -20.24 -0.68
N LEU A 152 -6.83 -19.93 -1.96
CA LEU A 152 -7.95 -19.17 -2.54
C LEU A 152 -9.29 -19.87 -2.32
N SER A 153 -9.31 -21.19 -2.39
CA SER A 153 -10.48 -22.03 -2.10
C SER A 153 -11.03 -21.82 -0.69
N ASP A 154 -10.16 -21.59 0.28
CA ASP A 154 -10.57 -21.35 1.67
C ASP A 154 -11.24 -19.99 1.83
N ILE A 155 -10.71 -18.95 1.15
CA ILE A 155 -11.33 -17.61 1.11
C ILE A 155 -12.71 -17.69 0.44
N ILE A 156 -12.82 -18.41 -0.67
CA ILE A 156 -14.09 -18.59 -1.39
C ILE A 156 -15.12 -19.35 -0.54
N ALA A 157 -14.68 -20.41 0.14
CA ALA A 157 -15.56 -21.22 0.98
C ALA A 157 -16.02 -20.49 2.26
N ALA A 158 -15.15 -19.66 2.84
CA ALA A 158 -15.48 -18.83 4.00
C ALA A 158 -16.36 -17.62 3.65
N ALA A 159 -16.35 -17.18 2.39
CA ALA A 159 -17.18 -16.04 1.95
C ALA A 159 -18.66 -16.45 1.94
N PRO A 160 -19.54 -15.69 2.63
CA PRO A 160 -20.96 -16.02 2.70
C PRO A 160 -21.58 -16.09 1.30
N ALA A 161 -22.39 -17.13 1.04
CA ALA A 161 -23.03 -17.35 -0.26
C ALA A 161 -24.31 -16.54 -0.46
N ASP A 162 -25.00 -16.20 0.64
CA ASP A 162 -26.34 -15.62 0.68
C ASP A 162 -26.35 -14.11 1.00
N ARG A 163 -25.18 -13.52 1.20
CA ARG A 163 -25.03 -12.09 1.50
C ARG A 163 -23.83 -11.47 0.81
N PRO A 164 -23.73 -10.13 0.78
CA PRO A 164 -22.57 -9.44 0.19
C PRO A 164 -21.25 -9.92 0.76
N ALA A 165 -20.25 -10.07 -0.11
CA ALA A 165 -18.90 -10.45 0.24
C ALA A 165 -17.89 -9.68 -0.64
N LEU A 166 -16.78 -9.26 -0.05
CA LEU A 166 -15.71 -8.56 -0.77
C LEU A 166 -14.43 -9.39 -0.72
N VAL A 167 -13.79 -9.58 -1.86
CA VAL A 167 -12.41 -10.05 -1.97
C VAL A 167 -11.59 -8.97 -2.65
N VAL A 168 -10.46 -8.56 -2.08
CA VAL A 168 -9.55 -7.60 -2.69
C VAL A 168 -8.45 -8.33 -3.40
N VAL A 169 -8.23 -8.05 -4.67
CA VAL A 169 -7.20 -8.68 -5.51
C VAL A 169 -6.16 -7.65 -5.90
N LEU A 170 -4.89 -7.93 -5.60
CA LEU A 170 -3.80 -6.99 -5.86
C LEU A 170 -2.95 -7.51 -7.04
N ASP A 171 -2.98 -6.78 -8.15
CA ASP A 171 -2.17 -7.11 -9.33
C ASP A 171 -0.83 -6.36 -9.28
N HIS A 172 0.21 -7.02 -8.77
CA HIS A 172 1.58 -6.51 -8.71
C HIS A 172 1.79 -5.25 -7.83
N VAL A 173 1.08 -5.12 -6.73
CA VAL A 173 1.39 -4.14 -5.68
C VAL A 173 2.63 -4.60 -4.93
N THR A 174 3.74 -3.86 -5.05
CA THR A 174 5.05 -4.27 -4.52
C THR A 174 5.51 -3.50 -3.29
N ASP A 175 4.93 -2.35 -2.99
CA ASP A 175 5.23 -1.58 -1.79
C ASP A 175 4.55 -2.17 -0.56
N ALA A 176 5.34 -2.58 0.44
CA ALA A 176 4.84 -3.20 1.67
C ALA A 176 3.98 -2.24 2.52
N GLY A 177 4.20 -0.93 2.40
CA GLY A 177 3.41 0.09 3.08
C GLY A 177 2.00 0.18 2.51
N ASN A 178 1.89 0.27 1.18
CA ASN A 178 0.61 0.27 0.47
C ASN A 178 -0.13 -1.04 0.65
N TYR A 179 0.58 -2.17 0.53
CA TYR A 179 0.00 -3.49 0.79
C TYR A 179 -0.64 -3.57 2.17
N GLY A 180 0.11 -3.21 3.24
CA GLY A 180 -0.42 -3.24 4.60
C GLY A 180 -1.60 -2.28 4.81
N ALA A 181 -1.58 -1.09 4.19
CA ALA A 181 -2.68 -0.13 4.26
C ALA A 181 -3.95 -0.64 3.55
N ILE A 182 -3.79 -1.32 2.40
CA ILE A 182 -4.91 -1.95 1.68
C ILE A 182 -5.52 -3.09 2.52
N VAL A 183 -4.67 -3.98 3.07
CA VAL A 183 -5.13 -5.07 3.95
C VAL A 183 -5.92 -4.52 5.14
N ARG A 184 -5.45 -3.42 5.74
CA ARG A 184 -6.16 -2.76 6.84
C ARG A 184 -7.53 -2.25 6.41
N SER A 185 -7.63 -1.63 5.25
CA SER A 185 -8.90 -1.11 4.72
C SER A 185 -9.87 -2.24 4.38
N ALA A 186 -9.37 -3.32 3.80
CA ALA A 186 -10.15 -4.52 3.48
C ALA A 186 -10.70 -5.19 4.76
N GLU A 187 -9.87 -5.32 5.80
CA GLU A 187 -10.29 -5.89 7.09
C GLU A 187 -11.37 -5.03 7.75
N VAL A 188 -11.19 -3.70 7.81
CA VAL A 188 -12.15 -2.76 8.43
C VAL A 188 -13.54 -2.82 7.80
N VAL A 189 -13.63 -3.05 6.49
CA VAL A 189 -14.93 -3.17 5.80
C VAL A 189 -15.50 -4.61 5.83
N GLY A 190 -14.82 -5.54 6.48
CA GLY A 190 -15.26 -6.93 6.58
C GLY A 190 -15.07 -7.74 5.29
N ALA A 191 -14.01 -7.49 4.54
CA ALA A 191 -13.68 -8.30 3.37
C ALA A 191 -13.42 -9.76 3.78
N SER A 192 -13.72 -10.70 2.88
CA SER A 192 -13.51 -12.14 3.09
C SER A 192 -12.04 -12.55 2.94
N GLY A 193 -11.23 -11.77 2.25
CA GLY A 193 -9.81 -12.03 2.07
C GLY A 193 -9.14 -11.10 1.06
N VAL A 194 -7.82 -11.26 0.96
CA VAL A 194 -6.99 -10.58 -0.05
C VAL A 194 -6.25 -11.63 -0.88
N VAL A 195 -6.15 -11.39 -2.18
CA VAL A 195 -5.43 -12.25 -3.13
C VAL A 195 -4.25 -11.49 -3.70
N ILE A 196 -3.06 -12.09 -3.67
CA ILE A 196 -1.83 -11.54 -4.22
C ILE A 196 -1.15 -12.55 -5.14
N PRO A 197 -0.35 -12.12 -6.13
CA PRO A 197 0.47 -13.06 -6.90
C PRO A 197 1.65 -13.55 -6.05
N ASN A 198 2.14 -14.77 -6.35
CA ASN A 198 3.31 -15.34 -5.66
C ASN A 198 4.66 -14.79 -6.18
N LYS A 199 4.62 -13.90 -7.18
CA LYS A 199 5.81 -13.25 -7.75
C LYS A 199 5.49 -11.78 -8.02
N ARG A 200 6.52 -10.92 -7.86
CA ARG A 200 6.38 -9.47 -8.09
C ARG A 200 5.22 -8.84 -7.30
N ALA A 201 5.08 -9.26 -6.03
CA ALA A 201 4.17 -8.70 -5.07
C ALA A 201 4.90 -8.41 -3.77
N ALA A 202 4.35 -7.52 -2.95
CA ALA A 202 4.86 -7.32 -1.60
C ALA A 202 4.67 -8.62 -0.79
N GLU A 203 5.73 -9.05 -0.12
CA GLU A 203 5.66 -10.10 0.88
C GLU A 203 5.23 -9.53 2.23
N VAL A 204 4.72 -10.41 3.11
CA VAL A 204 4.42 -10.01 4.49
C VAL A 204 5.73 -9.83 5.25
N THR A 205 6.03 -8.59 5.57
CA THR A 205 7.25 -8.17 6.27
C THR A 205 6.90 -7.41 7.55
N VAL A 206 7.93 -7.03 8.32
CA VAL A 206 7.77 -6.14 9.49
C VAL A 206 7.00 -4.86 9.12
N ALA A 207 7.28 -4.29 7.94
CA ALA A 207 6.58 -3.11 7.45
C ALA A 207 5.07 -3.37 7.26
N THR A 208 4.71 -4.55 6.74
CA THR A 208 3.31 -4.94 6.51
C THR A 208 2.54 -5.08 7.83
N TYR A 209 3.12 -5.75 8.84
CA TYR A 209 2.49 -5.84 10.17
C TYR A 209 2.24 -4.47 10.80
N LYS A 210 3.19 -3.55 10.62
CA LYS A 210 3.10 -2.20 11.15
C LYS A 210 2.06 -1.36 10.41
N THR A 211 2.11 -1.31 9.09
CA THR A 211 1.22 -0.47 8.28
C THR A 211 -0.22 -0.97 8.28
N SER A 212 -0.41 -2.29 8.37
CA SER A 212 -1.74 -2.87 8.61
C SER A 212 -2.23 -2.69 10.04
N ALA A 213 -1.38 -2.21 10.98
CA ALA A 213 -1.68 -2.14 12.41
C ALA A 213 -2.15 -3.48 13.01
N GLY A 214 -1.69 -4.61 12.44
CA GLY A 214 -2.07 -5.96 12.84
C GLY A 214 -3.24 -6.56 12.07
N ALA A 215 -3.99 -5.79 11.28
CA ALA A 215 -5.14 -6.26 10.50
C ALA A 215 -4.84 -7.49 9.63
N ILE A 216 -3.59 -7.61 9.16
CA ILE A 216 -3.14 -8.77 8.37
C ILE A 216 -3.26 -10.11 9.11
N MET A 217 -3.38 -10.10 10.42
CA MET A 217 -3.53 -11.31 11.23
C MET A 217 -4.99 -11.76 11.36
N HIS A 218 -5.94 -10.90 10.96
CA HIS A 218 -7.38 -11.17 11.02
C HIS A 218 -7.95 -11.56 9.65
N LEU A 219 -7.28 -11.17 8.57
CA LEU A 219 -7.79 -11.32 7.21
C LEU A 219 -6.99 -12.39 6.47
N PRO A 220 -7.60 -13.45 5.91
CA PRO A 220 -6.88 -14.46 5.14
C PRO A 220 -6.31 -13.85 3.86
N ILE A 221 -5.04 -14.18 3.59
CA ILE A 221 -4.30 -13.74 2.40
C ILE A 221 -3.95 -14.97 1.56
N ALA A 222 -4.43 -15.02 0.33
CA ALA A 222 -4.06 -16.10 -0.59
C ALA A 222 -2.96 -15.66 -1.56
N GLN A 223 -1.95 -16.52 -1.73
CA GLN A 223 -0.93 -16.37 -2.75
C GLN A 223 -1.24 -17.26 -3.94
N VAL A 224 -1.41 -16.66 -5.14
CA VAL A 224 -1.76 -17.39 -6.34
C VAL A 224 -0.68 -17.29 -7.42
N PRO A 225 -0.46 -18.32 -8.22
CA PRO A 225 0.52 -18.28 -9.32
C PRO A 225 0.05 -17.41 -10.50
N ASN A 226 -1.26 -17.19 -10.65
CA ASN A 226 -1.85 -16.48 -11.78
C ASN A 226 -3.13 -15.75 -11.33
N ILE A 227 -3.13 -14.43 -11.37
CA ILE A 227 -4.26 -13.59 -10.97
C ILE A 227 -5.45 -13.79 -11.90
N ALA A 228 -5.27 -13.80 -13.23
CA ALA A 228 -6.39 -13.97 -14.15
C ALA A 228 -7.14 -15.31 -13.89
N ARG A 229 -6.40 -16.40 -13.63
CA ARG A 229 -7.01 -17.67 -13.25
C ARG A 229 -7.78 -17.59 -11.93
N ALA A 230 -7.21 -16.90 -10.94
CA ALA A 230 -7.89 -16.69 -9.66
C ALA A 230 -9.19 -15.87 -9.82
N LEU A 231 -9.23 -14.91 -10.75
CA LEU A 231 -10.45 -14.17 -11.08
C LEU A 231 -11.52 -15.08 -11.68
N GLU A 232 -11.15 -16.01 -12.58
CA GLU A 232 -12.09 -17.00 -13.13
C GLU A 232 -12.65 -17.93 -12.04
N ASP A 233 -11.82 -18.34 -11.08
CA ASP A 233 -12.26 -19.14 -9.94
C ASP A 233 -13.24 -18.34 -9.04
N LEU A 234 -12.99 -17.04 -8.81
CA LEU A 234 -13.90 -16.15 -8.10
C LEU A 234 -15.22 -15.93 -8.84
N LYS A 235 -15.20 -15.73 -10.17
CA LYS A 235 -16.40 -15.65 -11.01
C LYS A 235 -17.24 -16.91 -10.91
N SER A 236 -16.58 -18.07 -11.00
CA SER A 236 -17.25 -19.38 -10.88
C SER A 236 -17.93 -19.55 -9.51
N ALA A 237 -17.41 -18.86 -8.48
CA ALA A 237 -18.00 -18.80 -7.13
C ALA A 237 -19.04 -17.68 -6.97
N GLY A 238 -19.43 -16.98 -8.04
CA GLY A 238 -20.47 -15.96 -8.03
C GLY A 238 -20.03 -14.56 -7.63
N PHE A 239 -18.74 -14.25 -7.72
CA PHE A 239 -18.25 -12.87 -7.55
C PHE A 239 -18.26 -12.12 -8.88
N TRP A 240 -18.68 -10.86 -8.84
CA TRP A 240 -18.45 -9.90 -9.92
C TRP A 240 -17.07 -9.30 -9.80
N VAL A 241 -16.29 -9.33 -10.87
CA VAL A 241 -14.91 -8.86 -10.86
C VAL A 241 -14.85 -7.44 -11.39
N GLY A 242 -14.50 -6.48 -10.53
CA GLY A 242 -14.36 -5.07 -10.85
C GLY A 242 -12.91 -4.62 -10.86
N GLY A 243 -12.44 -4.08 -11.97
CA GLY A 243 -11.09 -3.51 -12.11
C GLY A 243 -11.07 -2.01 -11.84
N ALA A 244 -10.25 -1.56 -10.88
CA ALA A 244 -10.06 -0.13 -10.59
C ALA A 244 -8.96 0.44 -11.49
N THR A 245 -9.33 1.31 -12.45
CA THR A 245 -8.41 1.96 -13.38
C THR A 245 -8.88 3.34 -13.74
N GLU A 246 -7.98 4.32 -13.82
CA GLU A 246 -8.27 5.69 -14.26
C GLU A 246 -8.83 5.77 -15.69
N HIS A 247 -8.59 4.75 -16.49
CA HIS A 247 -9.07 4.65 -17.87
C HIS A 247 -10.53 4.16 -17.99
N ALA A 248 -11.16 3.78 -16.87
CA ALA A 248 -12.56 3.36 -16.88
C ALA A 248 -13.49 4.50 -17.35
N THR A 249 -14.59 4.12 -18.00
CA THR A 249 -15.65 5.06 -18.36
C THR A 249 -16.46 5.43 -17.13
N ASP A 250 -16.83 4.43 -16.34
CA ASP A 250 -17.79 4.58 -15.25
C ASP A 250 -17.07 4.96 -13.93
N VAL A 251 -17.68 5.87 -13.21
CA VAL A 251 -17.25 6.21 -11.84
C VAL A 251 -17.80 5.18 -10.85
N CYS A 252 -17.13 5.06 -9.71
CA CYS A 252 -17.48 4.05 -8.70
C CYS A 252 -18.93 4.17 -8.19
N TRP A 253 -19.52 5.35 -8.31
CA TRP A 253 -20.93 5.58 -7.90
C TRP A 253 -21.93 4.90 -8.82
N ASP A 254 -21.59 4.61 -10.06
CA ASP A 254 -22.45 3.98 -11.07
C ASP A 254 -22.05 2.51 -11.33
N ALA A 255 -20.91 2.06 -10.77
CA ALA A 255 -20.43 0.70 -10.90
C ALA A 255 -21.24 -0.30 -10.06
N PRO A 256 -21.34 -1.58 -10.47
CA PRO A 256 -22.12 -2.61 -9.77
C PRO A 256 -21.37 -3.16 -8.54
N PHE A 257 -21.32 -2.37 -7.48
CA PHE A 257 -20.69 -2.75 -6.21
C PHE A 257 -21.62 -3.50 -5.24
N GLU A 258 -22.84 -3.85 -5.64
CA GLU A 258 -23.77 -4.63 -4.83
C GLU A 258 -23.40 -6.11 -4.82
N GLY A 259 -23.57 -6.77 -3.68
CA GLY A 259 -23.42 -8.21 -3.53
C GLY A 259 -21.98 -8.68 -3.41
N ARG A 260 -21.66 -9.78 -4.09
CA ARG A 260 -20.35 -10.43 -4.03
C ARG A 260 -19.42 -9.81 -5.08
N VAL A 261 -18.38 -9.12 -4.63
CA VAL A 261 -17.46 -8.37 -5.50
C VAL A 261 -16.02 -8.79 -5.25
N ALA A 262 -15.26 -9.03 -6.33
CA ALA A 262 -13.82 -9.12 -6.32
C ALA A 262 -13.24 -7.81 -6.88
N LEU A 263 -12.69 -6.96 -6.02
CA LEU A 263 -12.11 -5.66 -6.38
C LEU A 263 -10.64 -5.81 -6.72
N VAL A 264 -10.29 -5.56 -7.98
CA VAL A 264 -8.92 -5.64 -8.49
C VAL A 264 -8.27 -4.27 -8.44
N MET A 265 -7.12 -4.19 -7.76
CA MET A 265 -6.26 -3.01 -7.68
C MET A 265 -4.94 -3.29 -8.38
N GLY A 266 -4.50 -2.39 -9.25
CA GLY A 266 -3.24 -2.50 -9.98
C GLY A 266 -2.05 -1.91 -9.26
N SER A 267 -0.85 -2.05 -9.84
CA SER A 267 0.38 -1.41 -9.36
C SER A 267 0.33 0.12 -9.59
N GLU A 268 1.18 0.85 -8.85
CA GLU A 268 1.24 2.32 -8.94
C GLU A 268 1.81 2.83 -10.26
N GLY A 269 2.63 2.04 -10.95
CA GLY A 269 3.25 2.45 -12.21
C GLY A 269 2.49 2.00 -13.45
N ASP A 270 2.14 0.69 -13.49
CA ASP A 270 1.60 0.06 -14.69
C ASP A 270 0.08 -0.17 -14.61
N GLY A 271 -0.53 0.09 -13.43
CA GLY A 271 -1.94 -0.21 -13.20
C GLY A 271 -2.23 -1.72 -13.17
N ILE A 272 -3.42 -2.11 -13.61
CA ILE A 272 -3.83 -3.51 -13.74
C ILE A 272 -3.26 -4.05 -15.07
N SER A 273 -2.62 -5.22 -15.02
CA SER A 273 -2.09 -5.88 -16.22
C SER A 273 -3.21 -6.20 -17.20
N ARG A 274 -2.90 -6.12 -18.52
CA ARG A 274 -3.90 -6.25 -19.58
C ARG A 274 -4.74 -7.52 -19.47
N LEU A 275 -4.10 -8.68 -19.27
CA LEU A 275 -4.81 -9.94 -19.16
C LEU A 275 -5.78 -9.96 -17.96
N VAL A 276 -5.37 -9.39 -16.84
CA VAL A 276 -6.20 -9.27 -15.63
C VAL A 276 -7.36 -8.31 -15.89
N LEU A 277 -7.09 -7.18 -16.54
CA LEU A 277 -8.13 -6.21 -16.90
C LEU A 277 -9.15 -6.77 -17.88
N ASP A 278 -8.68 -7.52 -18.90
CA ASP A 278 -9.55 -8.21 -19.89
C ASP A 278 -10.41 -9.32 -19.22
N THR A 279 -10.01 -9.80 -18.04
CA THR A 279 -10.76 -10.78 -17.24
C THR A 279 -11.83 -10.13 -16.36
N CYS A 280 -11.75 -8.82 -16.08
CA CYS A 280 -12.75 -8.12 -15.28
C CYS A 280 -14.13 -8.08 -15.98
N ASP A 281 -15.21 -8.16 -15.19
CA ASP A 281 -16.59 -8.02 -15.69
C ASP A 281 -16.96 -6.57 -15.92
N PHE A 282 -16.39 -5.66 -15.10
CA PHE A 282 -16.55 -4.22 -15.23
C PHE A 282 -15.27 -3.51 -14.80
N THR A 283 -15.15 -2.25 -15.21
CA THR A 283 -14.08 -1.35 -14.76
C THR A 283 -14.69 -0.10 -14.13
N THR A 284 -13.96 0.48 -13.18
CA THR A 284 -14.41 1.68 -12.50
C THR A 284 -13.26 2.57 -12.10
N LYS A 285 -13.55 3.84 -11.88
CA LYS A 285 -12.61 4.84 -11.37
C LYS A 285 -13.19 5.67 -10.25
N LEU A 286 -12.34 6.26 -9.45
CA LEU A 286 -12.73 7.33 -8.54
C LEU A 286 -12.87 8.65 -9.33
N PRO A 287 -13.89 9.46 -9.07
CA PRO A 287 -14.03 10.76 -9.71
C PRO A 287 -12.89 11.69 -9.27
N GLN A 288 -12.27 12.35 -10.21
CA GLN A 288 -11.17 13.28 -10.01
C GLN A 288 -11.55 14.64 -10.60
N LEU A 289 -11.61 15.65 -9.74
CA LEU A 289 -11.96 17.03 -10.13
C LEU A 289 -10.76 17.98 -10.04
N GLY A 290 -9.66 17.51 -9.47
CA GLY A 290 -8.43 18.27 -9.31
C GLY A 290 -7.49 18.14 -10.52
N GLN A 291 -6.27 18.66 -10.36
CA GLN A 291 -5.21 18.59 -11.37
C GLN A 291 -4.27 17.39 -11.17
N THR A 292 -4.37 16.69 -10.02
CA THR A 292 -3.58 15.49 -9.76
C THR A 292 -4.18 14.32 -10.51
N GLU A 293 -3.34 13.59 -11.26
CA GLU A 293 -3.79 12.57 -12.22
C GLU A 293 -4.24 11.26 -11.54
N SER A 294 -3.75 10.96 -10.33
CA SER A 294 -4.10 9.72 -9.64
C SER A 294 -4.00 9.85 -8.12
N LEU A 295 -4.66 8.94 -7.41
CA LEU A 295 -4.48 8.70 -5.99
C LEU A 295 -3.46 7.58 -5.75
N ASN A 296 -2.79 7.62 -4.60
CA ASN A 296 -2.06 6.46 -4.12
C ASN A 296 -2.97 5.23 -4.08
N VAL A 297 -2.46 4.05 -4.47
CA VAL A 297 -3.25 2.82 -4.61
C VAL A 297 -3.96 2.41 -3.31
N ALA A 298 -3.34 2.62 -2.15
CA ALA A 298 -3.97 2.29 -0.87
C ALA A 298 -5.11 3.25 -0.52
N GLN A 299 -4.99 4.53 -0.88
CA GLN A 299 -6.06 5.51 -0.71
C GLN A 299 -7.24 5.20 -1.65
N ALA A 300 -6.94 4.87 -2.90
CA ALA A 300 -7.95 4.45 -3.88
C ALA A 300 -8.68 3.17 -3.42
N ALA A 301 -7.93 2.16 -2.98
CA ALA A 301 -8.49 0.92 -2.45
C ALA A 301 -9.39 1.18 -1.23
N THR A 302 -8.99 2.06 -0.32
CA THR A 302 -9.79 2.45 0.85
C THR A 302 -11.13 3.04 0.41
N ALA A 303 -11.11 4.01 -0.51
CA ALA A 303 -12.33 4.66 -1.00
C ALA A 303 -13.30 3.65 -1.66
N LEU A 304 -12.77 2.74 -2.49
CA LEU A 304 -13.57 1.73 -3.19
C LEU A 304 -14.11 0.63 -2.25
N CYS A 305 -13.33 0.21 -1.25
CA CYS A 305 -13.80 -0.69 -0.20
C CYS A 305 -14.97 -0.09 0.59
N PHE A 306 -14.87 1.19 0.95
CA PHE A 306 -15.98 1.88 1.64
C PHE A 306 -17.18 2.15 0.73
N GLU A 307 -16.98 2.34 -0.59
CA GLU A 307 -18.08 2.42 -1.54
C GLU A 307 -18.83 1.08 -1.62
N TRP A 308 -18.11 -0.05 -1.68
CA TRP A 308 -18.74 -1.36 -1.59
C TRP A 308 -19.53 -1.52 -0.28
N LEU A 309 -18.96 -1.17 0.88
CA LEU A 309 -19.65 -1.24 2.16
C LEU A 309 -20.90 -0.34 2.18
N ARG A 310 -20.81 0.89 1.64
CA ARG A 310 -21.93 1.83 1.54
C ARG A 310 -23.08 1.26 0.71
N ARG A 311 -22.78 0.60 -0.42
CA ARG A 311 -23.75 -0.02 -1.30
C ARG A 311 -24.48 -1.19 -0.64
N ASN A 312 -23.78 -1.90 0.22
CA ASN A 312 -24.27 -3.11 0.88
C ASN A 312 -24.68 -2.89 2.34
N ARG A 313 -24.73 -1.63 2.81
CA ARG A 313 -24.93 -1.29 4.23
C ARG A 313 -26.21 -1.88 4.81
N THR A 314 -27.30 -1.90 4.06
CA THR A 314 -28.61 -2.39 4.54
C THR A 314 -28.54 -3.86 4.93
N THR A 315 -27.75 -4.64 4.24
CA THR A 315 -27.56 -6.07 4.52
C THR A 315 -26.47 -6.32 5.55
N LEU A 316 -25.41 -5.48 5.60
CA LEU A 316 -24.21 -5.73 6.41
C LEU A 316 -24.17 -4.94 7.71
N VAL A 317 -24.71 -3.73 7.73
CA VAL A 317 -24.63 -2.80 8.88
C VAL A 317 -25.96 -2.68 9.59
N ASP A 318 -27.04 -2.52 8.82
CA ASP A 318 -28.39 -2.29 9.35
C ASP A 318 -29.13 -3.62 9.66
N ALA A 319 -28.57 -4.77 9.26
CA ALA A 319 -29.13 -6.08 9.62
C ALA A 319 -29.08 -6.28 11.15
N PRO A 320 -30.15 -6.79 11.77
CA PRO A 320 -30.11 -7.13 13.19
C PRO A 320 -28.95 -8.13 13.42
N ALA A 321 -28.17 -7.90 14.46
CA ALA A 321 -27.11 -8.84 14.86
C ALA A 321 -27.75 -10.22 14.95
N MET A 322 -27.32 -11.15 14.10
CA MET A 322 -27.77 -12.53 14.19
C MET A 322 -27.30 -13.02 15.55
N GLY A 323 -28.26 -13.37 16.41
CA GLY A 323 -28.06 -13.68 17.81
C GLY A 323 -26.91 -14.65 18.03
N GLU A 324 -26.11 -14.37 19.06
CA GLU A 324 -25.11 -15.25 19.66
C GLU A 324 -25.68 -16.62 20.02
#